data_260e729ed8dd0001414f894fef9fba50
#
_entry.id   260e729ed8dd0001414f894fef9fba50
#
_cell.length_a   1.000
_cell.length_b   1.000
_cell.length_c   1.000
_cell.angle_alpha   90.00
_cell.angle_beta   90.00
_cell.angle_gamma   90.00
#
_symmetry.space_group_name_H-M   'P 1'
#
loop_
_entity.id
_entity.type
_entity.pdbx_description
1 polymer ?
#
loop_
_entity_poly.entity_id
_entity_poly.type
_entity_poly.pdbx_seq_one_letter_code
_entity_poly.pdbx_strand_id
1 'polypeptide(L)'
;MINKLIKKIEKTHAPIVVGLDPMLDYVPEHIKVAAFKERGETLEGAAEAIWQFNKAIVDATYDLIPAVKPQIAMYEQFGIPGMQAFKKTVDYCKEKGLVVIGDIKRGDIGSTSAAY
;
A
#
# COMPACT_ATOMS: atom_id res chain seq x y z
N MET A 1 3.00 -3.43 -19.98
CA MET A 1 3.28 -2.67 -18.72
C MET A 1 4.30 -1.55 -18.89
N ILE A 2 5.43 -1.84 -19.50
CA ILE A 2 6.49 -0.83 -19.63
C ILE A 2 6.04 0.41 -20.44
N ASN A 3 5.30 0.21 -21.51
CA ASN A 3 4.79 1.32 -22.32
C ASN A 3 3.80 2.19 -21.53
N LYS A 4 2.98 1.57 -20.69
CA LYS A 4 2.04 2.28 -19.83
C LYS A 4 2.79 3.11 -18.80
N LEU A 5 3.86 2.57 -18.22
CA LEU A 5 4.70 3.29 -17.25
C LEU A 5 5.37 4.50 -17.92
N ILE A 6 5.94 4.34 -19.10
CA ILE A 6 6.57 5.43 -19.83
C ILE A 6 5.55 6.55 -20.11
N LYS A 7 4.36 6.20 -20.57
CA LYS A 7 3.30 7.19 -20.81
C LYS A 7 2.90 7.93 -19.54
N LYS A 8 2.84 7.23 -18.41
CA LYS A 8 2.53 7.87 -17.13
C LYS A 8 3.65 8.81 -16.67
N ILE A 9 4.90 8.43 -16.85
CA ILE A 9 6.05 9.30 -16.56
C ILE A 9 5.98 10.57 -17.40
N GLU A 10 5.71 10.44 -18.69
CA GLU A 10 5.57 11.58 -19.59
C GLU A 10 4.44 12.51 -19.16
N LYS A 11 3.29 11.93 -18.79
CA LYS A 11 2.10 12.69 -18.36
C LYS A 11 2.32 13.43 -17.05
N THR A 12 2.97 12.78 -16.08
CA THR A 12 3.17 13.36 -14.75
C THR A 12 4.45 14.18 -14.63
N HIS A 13 5.34 14.08 -15.59
CA HIS A 13 6.68 14.68 -15.56
C HIS A 13 7.48 14.27 -14.31
N ALA A 14 7.22 13.07 -13.79
CA ALA A 14 7.83 12.58 -12.56
C ALA A 14 8.17 11.09 -12.68
N PRO A 15 9.45 10.71 -12.85
CA PRO A 15 9.86 9.30 -12.86
C PRO A 15 9.99 8.77 -11.42
N ILE A 16 8.93 8.88 -10.63
CA ILE A 16 8.92 8.57 -9.20
C ILE A 16 7.93 7.43 -8.94
N VAL A 17 8.34 6.50 -8.08
CA VAL A 17 7.48 5.42 -7.59
C VAL A 17 7.30 5.61 -6.08
N VAL A 18 6.05 5.59 -5.61
CA VAL A 18 5.78 5.62 -4.17
C VAL A 18 5.74 4.19 -3.65
N GLY A 19 6.56 3.88 -2.66
CA GLY A 19 6.53 2.61 -1.96
C GLY A 19 5.35 2.56 -1.00
N LEU A 20 4.53 1.52 -1.12
CA LEU A 20 3.44 1.27 -0.17
C LEU A 20 3.85 0.12 0.74
N ASP A 21 4.73 0.45 1.68
CA ASP A 21 5.30 -0.47 2.65
C ASP A 21 4.75 -0.11 4.05
N PRO A 22 3.43 -0.25 4.27
CA PRO A 22 2.81 0.28 5.47
C PRO A 22 3.19 -0.56 6.69
N MET A 23 3.76 0.10 7.69
CA MET A 23 3.89 -0.46 9.02
C MET A 23 2.85 0.22 9.90
N LEU A 24 2.28 -0.52 10.84
CA LEU A 24 1.22 0.02 11.70
C LEU A 24 1.69 1.26 12.46
N ASP A 25 2.97 1.31 12.83
CA ASP A 25 3.57 2.46 13.52
C ASP A 25 3.57 3.74 12.67
N TYR A 26 3.51 3.62 11.35
CA TYR A 26 3.48 4.77 10.45
C TYR A 26 2.08 5.33 10.25
N VAL A 27 1.06 4.56 10.62
CA VAL A 27 -0.33 4.97 10.42
C VAL A 27 -0.70 6.07 11.41
N PRO A 28 -1.24 7.20 10.94
CA PRO A 28 -1.69 8.26 11.85
C PRO A 28 -2.69 7.77 12.88
N GLU A 29 -2.61 8.31 14.08
CA GLU A 29 -3.40 7.86 15.22
C GLU A 29 -4.91 7.90 14.94
N HIS A 30 -5.39 8.94 14.28
CA HIS A 30 -6.83 9.06 13.98
C HIS A 30 -7.34 7.95 13.07
N ILE A 31 -6.50 7.46 12.15
CA ILE A 31 -6.86 6.34 11.27
C ILE A 31 -6.87 5.04 12.07
N LYS A 32 -5.86 4.82 12.93
CA LYS A 32 -5.80 3.63 13.79
C LYS A 32 -7.00 3.56 14.73
N VAL A 33 -7.32 4.66 15.38
CA VAL A 33 -8.45 4.73 16.32
C VAL A 33 -9.76 4.39 15.60
N ALA A 34 -10.00 4.96 14.44
CA ALA A 34 -11.20 4.69 13.67
C ALA A 34 -11.30 3.22 13.23
N ALA A 35 -10.19 2.65 12.76
CA ALA A 35 -10.15 1.25 12.31
C ALA A 35 -10.37 0.28 13.48
N PHE A 36 -9.72 0.52 14.61
CA PHE A 36 -9.87 -0.34 15.79
C PHE A 36 -11.24 -0.19 16.44
N LYS A 37 -11.85 0.99 16.36
CA LYS A 37 -13.21 1.18 16.84
C LYS A 37 -14.21 0.38 16.01
N GLU A 38 -14.02 0.32 14.70
CA GLU A 38 -14.90 -0.39 13.79
C GLU A 38 -14.72 -1.89 13.85
N ARG A 39 -13.46 -2.37 13.92
CA ARG A 39 -13.13 -3.79 13.76
C ARG A 39 -12.39 -4.40 14.95
N GLY A 40 -12.16 -3.64 16.01
CA GLY A 40 -11.46 -4.09 17.21
C GLY A 40 -9.94 -4.10 17.04
N GLU A 41 -9.25 -4.40 18.14
CA GLU A 41 -7.79 -4.55 18.15
C GLU A 41 -7.41 -5.95 17.68
N THR A 42 -7.65 -6.23 16.41
CA THR A 42 -7.46 -7.53 15.77
C THR A 42 -6.62 -7.36 14.50
N LEU A 43 -6.28 -8.48 13.86
CA LEU A 43 -5.61 -8.44 12.57
C LEU A 43 -6.48 -7.73 11.52
N GLU A 44 -7.79 -7.88 11.61
CA GLU A 44 -8.74 -7.20 10.73
C GLU A 44 -8.71 -5.69 10.94
N GLY A 45 -8.65 -5.24 12.20
CA GLY A 45 -8.52 -3.83 12.54
C GLY A 45 -7.20 -3.25 12.05
N ALA A 46 -6.11 -3.98 12.23
CA ALA A 46 -4.80 -3.56 11.73
C ALA A 46 -4.77 -3.46 10.22
N ALA A 47 -5.34 -4.44 9.52
CA ALA A 47 -5.42 -4.44 8.06
C ALA A 47 -6.29 -3.28 7.55
N GLU A 48 -7.39 -2.98 8.23
CA GLU A 48 -8.23 -1.84 7.88
C GLU A 48 -7.48 -0.51 8.04
N ALA A 49 -6.71 -0.38 9.12
CA ALA A 49 -5.89 0.81 9.34
C ALA A 49 -4.88 1.01 8.20
N ILE A 50 -4.22 -0.07 7.80
CA ILE A 50 -3.25 -0.05 6.69
C ILE A 50 -3.94 0.31 5.37
N TRP A 51 -5.09 -0.28 5.10
CA TRP A 51 -5.87 0.02 3.89
C TRP A 51 -6.26 1.51 3.85
N GLN A 52 -6.78 2.06 4.93
CA GLN A 52 -7.18 3.46 4.99
C GLN A 52 -5.98 4.39 4.84
N PHE A 53 -4.83 4.01 5.42
CA PHE A 53 -3.59 4.77 5.26
C PHE A 53 -3.14 4.80 3.80
N ASN A 54 -3.10 3.63 3.14
CA ASN A 54 -2.73 3.53 1.73
C ASN A 54 -3.69 4.33 0.85
N LYS A 55 -4.98 4.25 1.13
CA LYS A 55 -6.00 5.01 0.39
C LYS A 55 -5.74 6.51 0.48
N ALA A 56 -5.42 7.00 1.69
CA ALA A 56 -5.13 8.42 1.90
C ALA A 56 -3.87 8.86 1.12
N ILE A 57 -2.82 8.02 1.11
CA ILE A 57 -1.60 8.29 0.36
C ILE A 57 -1.90 8.35 -1.14
N VAL A 58 -2.64 7.38 -1.65
CA VAL A 58 -2.99 7.32 -3.07
C VAL A 58 -3.86 8.53 -3.46
N ASP A 59 -4.84 8.87 -2.65
CA ASP A 59 -5.70 10.04 -2.91
C ASP A 59 -4.90 11.33 -2.98
N ALA A 60 -3.83 11.45 -2.18
CA ALA A 60 -2.99 12.64 -2.16
C ALA A 60 -1.98 12.69 -3.32
N THR A 61 -1.65 11.55 -3.94
CA THR A 61 -0.49 11.46 -4.85
C THR A 61 -0.81 10.94 -6.25
N TYR A 62 -1.99 10.34 -6.47
CA TYR A 62 -2.25 9.60 -7.72
C TYR A 62 -2.10 10.43 -8.99
N ASP A 63 -2.33 11.73 -8.91
CA ASP A 63 -2.20 12.66 -10.05
C ASP A 63 -0.78 13.21 -10.21
N LEU A 64 0.10 12.94 -9.24
CA LEU A 64 1.47 13.46 -9.21
C LEU A 64 2.52 12.42 -9.57
N ILE A 65 2.16 11.13 -9.52
CA ILE A 65 3.11 10.03 -9.70
C ILE A 65 2.62 9.03 -10.75
N PRO A 66 3.53 8.31 -11.44
CA PRO A 66 3.13 7.30 -12.43
C PRO A 66 2.84 5.93 -11.84
N ALA A 67 3.42 5.58 -10.70
CA ALA A 67 3.40 4.21 -10.22
C ALA A 67 3.50 4.12 -8.71
N VAL A 68 3.04 2.98 -8.17
CA VAL A 68 3.22 2.59 -6.76
C VAL A 68 3.86 1.21 -6.70
N LYS A 69 4.54 0.93 -5.59
CA LYS A 69 5.19 -0.37 -5.36
C LYS A 69 4.84 -0.89 -3.98
N PRO A 70 3.76 -1.67 -3.84
CA PRO A 70 3.44 -2.31 -2.56
C PRO A 70 4.37 -3.50 -2.30
N GLN A 71 4.86 -3.58 -1.07
CA GLN A 71 5.74 -4.64 -0.59
C GLN A 71 4.89 -5.68 0.15
N ILE A 72 4.78 -6.90 -0.39
CA ILE A 72 3.81 -7.90 0.07
C ILE A 72 4.05 -8.33 1.53
N ALA A 73 5.30 -8.33 2.00
CA ALA A 73 5.60 -8.72 3.38
C ALA A 73 4.83 -7.88 4.41
N MET A 74 4.63 -6.60 4.14
CA MET A 74 3.92 -5.69 5.02
C MET A 74 2.45 -6.05 5.18
N TYR A 75 1.91 -6.81 4.25
CA TYR A 75 0.51 -7.24 4.24
C TYR A 75 0.38 -8.68 4.74
N GLU A 76 1.26 -9.57 4.32
CA GLU A 76 1.24 -10.98 4.72
C GLU A 76 1.36 -11.16 6.24
N GLN A 77 2.08 -10.28 6.92
CA GLN A 77 2.23 -10.38 8.38
C GLN A 77 0.89 -10.33 9.13
N PHE A 78 -0.16 -9.80 8.51
CA PHE A 78 -1.50 -9.73 9.08
C PHE A 78 -2.42 -10.86 8.60
N GLY A 79 -1.87 -11.87 7.90
CA GLY A 79 -2.63 -13.01 7.42
C GLY A 79 -3.65 -12.66 6.34
N ILE A 80 -4.80 -13.36 6.36
CA ILE A 80 -5.84 -13.16 5.35
C ILE A 80 -6.35 -11.71 5.30
N PRO A 81 -6.66 -11.05 6.43
CA PRO A 81 -7.06 -9.64 6.37
C PRO A 81 -6.01 -8.75 5.72
N GLY A 82 -4.71 -9.03 5.95
CA GLY A 82 -3.62 -8.30 5.31
C GLY A 82 -3.61 -8.48 3.80
N MET A 83 -3.84 -9.70 3.33
CA MET A 83 -3.91 -9.98 1.89
C MET A 83 -5.13 -9.32 1.25
N GLN A 84 -6.24 -9.24 1.97
CA GLN A 84 -7.41 -8.48 1.50
C GLN A 84 -7.09 -6.99 1.37
N ALA A 85 -6.36 -6.43 2.33
CA ALA A 85 -5.90 -5.04 2.26
C ALA A 85 -4.97 -4.82 1.08
N PHE A 86 -4.08 -5.77 0.80
CA PHE A 86 -3.19 -5.73 -0.37
C PHE A 86 -4.03 -5.67 -1.66
N LYS A 87 -5.00 -6.56 -1.80
CA LYS A 87 -5.87 -6.60 -2.98
C LYS A 87 -6.64 -5.30 -3.15
N LYS A 88 -7.23 -4.78 -2.08
CA LYS A 88 -7.95 -3.49 -2.12
C LYS A 88 -7.04 -2.36 -2.56
N THR A 89 -5.81 -2.32 -2.05
CA THR A 89 -4.83 -1.31 -2.40
C THR A 89 -4.47 -1.39 -3.89
N VAL A 90 -4.19 -2.59 -4.40
CA VAL A 90 -3.85 -2.80 -5.81
C VAL A 90 -5.02 -2.37 -6.71
N ASP A 91 -6.23 -2.81 -6.39
CA ASP A 91 -7.42 -2.49 -7.18
C ASP A 91 -7.68 -0.97 -7.17
N TYR A 92 -7.52 -0.33 -6.04
CA TYR A 92 -7.72 1.12 -5.91
C TYR A 92 -6.70 1.90 -6.74
N CYS A 93 -5.43 1.49 -6.68
CA CYS A 93 -4.38 2.12 -7.48
C CYS A 93 -4.66 1.99 -8.98
N LYS A 94 -5.08 0.82 -9.42
CA LYS A 94 -5.46 0.60 -10.82
C LYS A 94 -6.66 1.45 -11.24
N GLU A 95 -7.63 1.58 -10.36
CA GLU A 95 -8.80 2.45 -10.59
C GLU A 95 -8.38 3.90 -10.79
N LYS A 96 -7.35 4.35 -10.07
CA LYS A 96 -6.78 5.70 -10.22
C LYS A 96 -5.82 5.83 -11.41
N GLY A 97 -5.64 4.78 -12.18
CA GLY A 97 -4.78 4.79 -13.37
C GLY A 97 -3.30 4.64 -13.08
N LEU A 98 -2.92 4.26 -11.88
CA LEU A 98 -1.52 4.05 -11.52
C LEU A 98 -1.01 2.71 -12.02
N VAL A 99 0.27 2.65 -12.37
CA VAL A 99 0.98 1.39 -12.62
C VAL A 99 1.35 0.80 -11.25
N VAL A 100 1.05 -0.48 -11.06
CA VAL A 100 1.36 -1.17 -9.81
C VAL A 100 2.50 -2.14 -10.04
N ILE A 101 3.57 -1.97 -9.27
CA ILE A 101 4.76 -2.83 -9.31
C ILE A 101 4.74 -3.64 -8.01
N GLY A 102 4.35 -4.91 -8.09
CA GLY A 102 4.31 -5.78 -6.92
C GLY A 102 5.72 -6.19 -6.50
N ASP A 103 6.13 -5.85 -5.29
CA ASP A 103 7.36 -6.37 -4.70
C ASP A 103 6.99 -7.59 -3.86
N ILE A 104 7.22 -8.78 -4.44
CA ILE A 104 6.77 -10.05 -3.88
C ILE A 104 7.97 -10.90 -3.44
N LYS A 105 9.08 -10.29 -3.18
CA LYS A 105 10.24 -10.97 -2.59
C LYS A 105 9.91 -11.38 -1.15
N ARG A 106 10.54 -12.46 -0.72
CA ARG A 106 10.42 -12.97 0.64
C ARG A 106 11.80 -13.23 1.22
N GLY A 107 11.91 -13.30 2.55
CA GLY A 107 13.17 -13.47 3.20
C GLY A 107 14.07 -12.24 3.12
N ASP A 108 13.47 -11.05 3.07
CA ASP A 108 14.18 -9.78 3.02
C ASP A 108 15.02 -9.54 4.28
N ILE A 109 15.83 -8.49 4.27
CA ILE A 109 16.70 -8.15 5.40
C ILE A 109 16.03 -7.15 6.34
N GLY A 110 16.58 -7.06 7.56
CA GLY A 110 16.19 -6.03 8.53
C GLY A 110 14.71 -6.11 8.93
N SER A 111 14.07 -4.96 9.02
CA SER A 111 12.68 -4.84 9.45
C SER A 111 11.71 -5.55 8.50
N THR A 112 12.05 -5.62 7.23
CA THR A 112 11.22 -6.31 6.24
C THR A 112 11.23 -7.82 6.48
N SER A 113 12.39 -8.40 6.77
CA SER A 113 12.48 -9.81 7.12
C SER A 113 11.68 -10.12 8.40
N ALA A 114 11.68 -9.21 9.36
CA ALA A 114 10.93 -9.36 10.60
C ALA A 114 9.40 -9.36 10.37
N ALA A 115 8.93 -8.84 9.23
CA ALA A 115 7.51 -8.84 8.91
C ALA A 115 6.97 -10.24 8.57
N TYR A 116 7.85 -11.14 8.18
CA TYR A 116 7.45 -12.52 7.95
C TYR A 116 7.42 -13.29 9.27
#